data_a533755336af638257abbb1ae6dccd95
#
_entry.id   a533755336af638257abbb1ae6dccd95
#
_cell.length_a   1.000
_cell.length_b   1.000
_cell.length_c   1.000
_cell.angle_alpha   90.00
_cell.angle_beta   90.00
_cell.angle_gamma   90.00
#
_symmetry.space_group_name_H-M   'P 1'
#
loop_
_entity.id
_entity.type
_entity.pdbx_description
1 polymer ?
#
loop_
_entity_poly.entity_id
_entity_poly.type
_entity_poly.pdbx_seq_one_letter_code
_entity_poly.pdbx_strand_id
1 'polypeptide(L)'
;MAALPNPERDANLVADVLKRTGFKSVTLLTNLRKDALVSALRDFAARAETADWAVVYYAGHGMEVGGINYLIPTDTKIAVDRDIGFEAVPLEQVLNAAERAKKLRLVILDACRDNPFANRMKRTQTVASRSVSQGLAAVEPEAGTLVVYAARDGEIALDGDGINSPFASALVKNLLTPGLEVRRLFDFVRDDVMEATGRKQKPFSYGSISGRHDFYFVAGK
;
A
#
# COMPACT_ATOMS: atom_id res chain seq x y z
N MET A 1 -19.69 -0.45 -5.21
CA MET A 1 -18.53 0.39 -4.81
C MET A 1 -18.25 1.38 -5.92
N ALA A 2 -17.96 2.63 -5.61
CA ALA A 2 -17.56 3.59 -6.65
C ALA A 2 -16.17 3.22 -7.18
N ALA A 3 -15.97 3.27 -8.49
CA ALA A 3 -14.66 3.07 -9.09
C ALA A 3 -13.78 4.30 -8.83
N LEU A 4 -12.51 4.07 -8.49
CA LEU A 4 -11.49 5.12 -8.40
C LEU A 4 -10.86 5.30 -9.79
N PRO A 5 -10.62 6.54 -10.25
CA PRO A 5 -10.11 6.77 -11.60
C PRO A 5 -8.60 6.49 -11.75
N ASN A 6 -7.81 6.62 -10.68
CA ASN A 6 -6.35 6.60 -10.77
C ASN A 6 -5.64 5.28 -10.44
N PRO A 7 -6.14 4.35 -9.61
CA PRO A 7 -5.36 3.19 -9.14
C PRO A 7 -4.74 2.33 -10.24
N GLU A 8 -5.46 2.11 -11.34
CA GLU A 8 -4.93 1.33 -12.45
C GLU A 8 -3.78 2.06 -13.17
N ARG A 9 -3.91 3.37 -13.37
CA ARG A 9 -2.85 4.22 -13.96
C ARG A 9 -1.63 4.30 -13.07
N ASP A 10 -1.85 4.45 -11.75
CA ASP A 10 -0.79 4.51 -10.75
C ASP A 10 -0.02 3.18 -10.68
N ALA A 11 -0.73 2.05 -10.68
CA ALA A 11 -0.10 0.74 -10.71
C ALA A 11 0.74 0.51 -11.98
N ASN A 12 0.25 0.94 -13.14
CA ASN A 12 1.00 0.89 -14.40
C ASN A 12 2.27 1.75 -14.32
N LEU A 13 2.15 3.00 -13.86
CA LEU A 13 3.26 3.94 -13.74
C LEU A 13 4.35 3.40 -12.80
N VAL A 14 3.97 2.91 -11.62
CA VAL A 14 4.90 2.34 -10.64
C VAL A 14 5.56 1.07 -11.18
N ALA A 15 4.80 0.17 -11.82
CA ALA A 15 5.35 -1.04 -12.41
C ALA A 15 6.39 -0.75 -13.50
N ASP A 16 6.16 0.24 -14.36
CA ASP A 16 7.10 0.64 -15.40
C ASP A 16 8.39 1.24 -14.83
N VAL A 17 8.29 2.00 -13.75
CA VAL A 17 9.46 2.51 -13.04
C VAL A 17 10.24 1.36 -12.38
N LEU A 18 9.58 0.45 -11.67
CA LEU A 18 10.24 -0.69 -11.05
C LEU A 18 10.97 -1.60 -12.05
N LYS A 19 10.42 -1.81 -13.25
CA LYS A 19 11.13 -2.52 -14.35
C LYS A 19 12.45 -1.83 -14.74
N ARG A 20 12.50 -0.50 -14.66
CA ARG A 20 13.69 0.31 -14.99
C ARG A 20 14.73 0.34 -13.88
N THR A 21 14.36 0.03 -12.64
CA THR A 21 15.26 0.02 -11.46
C THR A 21 15.96 -1.32 -11.24
N GLY A 22 15.88 -2.25 -12.21
CA GLY A 22 16.65 -3.49 -12.20
C GLY A 22 16.02 -4.66 -11.42
N PHE A 23 14.74 -4.58 -11.05
CA PHE A 23 14.02 -5.73 -10.51
C PHE A 23 13.96 -6.86 -11.54
N LYS A 24 14.34 -8.08 -11.12
CA LYS A 24 14.31 -9.28 -11.98
C LYS A 24 12.90 -9.70 -12.38
N SER A 25 11.93 -9.43 -11.52
CA SER A 25 10.53 -9.78 -11.75
C SER A 25 9.63 -8.66 -11.24
N VAL A 26 8.84 -8.12 -12.15
CA VAL A 26 7.77 -7.15 -11.83
C VAL A 26 6.48 -7.69 -12.42
N THR A 27 5.49 -7.96 -11.56
CA THR A 27 4.17 -8.43 -11.97
C THR A 27 3.18 -7.30 -11.75
N LEU A 28 2.51 -6.87 -12.81
CA LEU A 28 1.43 -5.90 -12.76
C LEU A 28 0.09 -6.63 -12.87
N LEU A 29 -0.78 -6.42 -11.91
CA LEU A 29 -2.13 -6.96 -11.88
C LEU A 29 -3.10 -5.84 -11.53
N THR A 30 -4.20 -5.75 -12.26
CA THR A 30 -5.20 -4.69 -12.07
C THR A 30 -6.59 -5.29 -11.88
N ASN A 31 -7.45 -4.57 -11.17
CA ASN A 31 -8.86 -4.89 -11.00
C ASN A 31 -9.13 -6.32 -10.49
N LEU A 32 -8.32 -6.77 -9.54
CA LEU A 32 -8.40 -8.14 -9.04
C LEU A 32 -9.66 -8.37 -8.21
N ARG A 33 -10.28 -9.53 -8.43
CA ARG A 33 -11.23 -10.14 -7.53
C ARG A 33 -10.49 -10.78 -6.35
N LYS A 34 -11.19 -11.07 -5.26
CA LYS A 34 -10.58 -11.59 -4.03
C LYS A 34 -9.74 -12.84 -4.27
N ASP A 35 -10.30 -13.85 -4.95
CA ASP A 35 -9.60 -15.11 -5.18
C ASP A 35 -8.32 -14.92 -6.02
N ALA A 36 -8.39 -14.04 -7.02
CA ALA A 36 -7.25 -13.69 -7.85
C ALA A 36 -6.17 -12.95 -7.07
N LEU A 37 -6.56 -12.01 -6.16
CA LEU A 37 -5.62 -11.31 -5.30
C LEU A 37 -4.91 -12.29 -4.34
N VAL A 38 -5.65 -13.18 -3.70
CA VAL A 38 -5.08 -14.20 -2.81
C VAL A 38 -4.14 -15.15 -3.56
N SER A 39 -4.51 -15.58 -4.78
CA SER A 39 -3.63 -16.40 -5.62
C SER A 39 -2.35 -15.66 -6.00
N ALA A 40 -2.47 -14.38 -6.40
CA ALA A 40 -1.31 -13.55 -6.72
C ALA A 40 -0.35 -13.37 -5.53
N LEU A 41 -0.88 -13.24 -4.31
CA LEU A 41 -0.07 -13.17 -3.08
C LEU A 41 0.67 -14.49 -2.81
N ARG A 42 0.06 -15.65 -3.07
CA ARG A 42 0.73 -16.95 -2.96
C ARG A 42 1.88 -17.09 -3.96
N ASP A 43 1.65 -16.70 -5.22
CA ASP A 43 2.69 -16.73 -6.26
C ASP A 43 3.83 -15.75 -5.95
N PHE A 44 3.49 -14.61 -5.36
CA PHE A 44 4.47 -13.63 -4.90
C PHE A 44 5.30 -14.19 -3.73
N ALA A 45 4.66 -14.80 -2.73
CA ALA A 45 5.33 -15.40 -1.57
C ALA A 45 6.37 -16.45 -2.00
N ALA A 46 6.01 -17.35 -2.93
CA ALA A 46 6.93 -18.36 -3.46
C ALA A 46 8.18 -17.73 -4.11
N ARG A 47 8.03 -16.58 -4.79
CA ARG A 47 9.17 -15.86 -5.37
C ARG A 47 9.97 -15.07 -4.33
N ALA A 48 9.31 -14.55 -3.30
CA ALA A 48 9.95 -13.81 -2.21
C ALA A 48 10.96 -14.68 -1.43
N GLU A 49 10.73 -15.98 -1.30
CA GLU A 49 11.65 -16.91 -0.58
C GLU A 49 13.09 -16.90 -1.10
N THR A 50 13.28 -16.64 -2.38
CA THR A 50 14.61 -16.61 -3.01
C THR A 50 15.13 -15.20 -3.26
N ALA A 51 14.29 -14.19 -3.05
CA ALA A 51 14.60 -12.79 -3.35
C ALA A 51 15.37 -12.12 -2.22
N ASP A 52 16.22 -11.16 -2.58
CA ASP A 52 16.81 -10.24 -1.61
C ASP A 52 15.80 -9.17 -1.18
N TRP A 53 15.01 -8.68 -2.14
CA TRP A 53 13.98 -7.66 -1.93
C TRP A 53 12.61 -8.17 -2.37
N ALA A 54 11.61 -7.95 -1.55
CA ALA A 54 10.20 -8.10 -1.90
C ALA A 54 9.50 -6.75 -1.79
N VAL A 55 8.93 -6.28 -2.89
CA VAL A 55 8.21 -5.00 -2.95
C VAL A 55 6.78 -5.25 -3.40
N VAL A 56 5.82 -4.76 -2.63
CA VAL A 56 4.41 -4.73 -2.99
C VAL A 56 3.96 -3.28 -3.07
N TYR A 57 3.35 -2.89 -4.17
CA TYR A 57 2.62 -1.64 -4.31
C TYR A 57 1.14 -1.95 -4.52
N TYR A 58 0.30 -1.37 -3.71
CA TYR A 58 -1.15 -1.48 -3.83
C TYR A 58 -1.77 -0.10 -3.98
N ALA A 59 -2.55 0.10 -5.03
CA ALA A 59 -3.40 1.27 -5.22
C ALA A 59 -4.86 0.84 -5.27
N GLY A 60 -5.74 1.47 -4.50
CA GLY A 60 -7.15 1.10 -4.46
C GLY A 60 -7.86 1.49 -3.17
N HIS A 61 -8.99 0.84 -2.93
CA HIS A 61 -9.72 1.02 -1.68
C HIS A 61 -9.09 0.22 -0.55
N GLY A 62 -8.97 0.86 0.60
CA GLY A 62 -8.61 0.22 1.86
C GLY A 62 -9.56 0.63 2.96
N MET A 63 -9.71 -0.18 3.97
CA MET A 63 -10.47 0.18 5.17
C MET A 63 -9.88 -0.48 6.41
N GLU A 64 -10.12 0.14 7.54
CA GLU A 64 -9.80 -0.41 8.85
C GLU A 64 -11.08 -0.81 9.58
N VAL A 65 -11.08 -2.00 10.18
CA VAL A 65 -12.15 -2.46 11.08
C VAL A 65 -11.54 -3.13 12.30
N GLY A 66 -11.77 -2.54 13.45
CA GLY A 66 -11.32 -3.09 14.73
C GLY A 66 -9.78 -3.19 14.86
N GLY A 67 -9.04 -2.26 14.29
CA GLY A 67 -7.57 -2.25 14.27
C GLY A 67 -6.94 -3.07 13.15
N ILE A 68 -7.76 -3.74 12.32
CA ILE A 68 -7.27 -4.58 11.22
C ILE A 68 -7.48 -3.83 9.89
N ASN A 69 -6.40 -3.70 9.13
CA ASN A 69 -6.42 -3.12 7.80
C ASN A 69 -6.80 -4.15 6.74
N TYR A 70 -7.66 -3.76 5.82
CA TYR A 70 -8.12 -4.60 4.72
C TYR A 70 -7.93 -3.91 3.37
N LEU A 71 -7.45 -4.65 2.40
CA LEU A 71 -7.47 -4.30 0.99
C LEU A 71 -8.79 -4.78 0.38
N ILE A 72 -9.40 -3.95 -0.45
CA ILE A 72 -10.76 -4.17 -0.95
C ILE A 72 -10.70 -4.62 -2.42
N PRO A 73 -10.94 -5.92 -2.71
CA PRO A 73 -11.05 -6.42 -4.07
C PRO A 73 -12.25 -5.86 -4.84
N THR A 74 -12.23 -5.97 -6.16
CA THR A 74 -13.26 -5.36 -7.01
C THR A 74 -14.65 -6.00 -6.90
N ASP A 75 -14.73 -7.24 -6.45
CA ASP A 75 -15.97 -8.00 -6.26
C ASP A 75 -16.53 -7.97 -4.83
N THR A 76 -15.91 -7.21 -3.93
CA THR A 76 -16.28 -7.10 -2.52
C THR A 76 -17.74 -6.64 -2.35
N LYS A 77 -18.51 -7.37 -1.55
CA LYS A 77 -19.90 -7.10 -1.20
C LYS A 77 -20.07 -7.09 0.31
N ILE A 78 -20.15 -5.89 0.89
CA ILE A 78 -20.30 -5.71 2.33
C ILE A 78 -21.68 -5.11 2.61
N ALA A 79 -22.52 -5.86 3.30
CA ALA A 79 -23.81 -5.41 3.80
C ALA A 79 -23.74 -5.08 5.30
N VAL A 80 -22.94 -5.83 6.04
CA VAL A 80 -22.71 -5.67 7.48
C VAL A 80 -21.20 -5.76 7.80
N ASP A 81 -20.79 -5.22 8.93
CA ASP A 81 -19.37 -5.16 9.36
C ASP A 81 -18.66 -6.51 9.43
N ARG A 82 -19.37 -7.58 9.82
CA ARG A 82 -18.81 -8.93 9.86
C ARG A 82 -18.44 -9.51 8.49
N ASP A 83 -19.04 -8.99 7.41
CA ASP A 83 -18.80 -9.50 6.05
C ASP A 83 -17.38 -9.21 5.60
N ILE A 84 -16.71 -8.21 6.18
CA ILE A 84 -15.39 -7.77 5.73
C ILE A 84 -14.34 -8.86 5.80
N GLY A 85 -14.36 -9.68 6.85
CA GLY A 85 -13.43 -10.81 7.01
C GLY A 85 -13.59 -11.88 5.92
N PHE A 86 -14.78 -11.96 5.30
CA PHE A 86 -15.05 -12.90 4.20
C PHE A 86 -14.84 -12.28 2.82
N GLU A 87 -14.98 -10.98 2.68
CA GLU A 87 -15.04 -10.29 1.38
C GLU A 87 -13.76 -9.51 1.06
N ALA A 88 -12.96 -9.14 2.05
CA ALA A 88 -11.73 -8.37 1.87
C ALA A 88 -10.47 -9.20 2.17
N VAL A 89 -9.29 -8.64 1.90
CA VAL A 89 -7.99 -9.26 2.16
C VAL A 89 -7.28 -8.49 3.26
N PRO A 90 -6.99 -9.10 4.43
CA PRO A 90 -6.23 -8.45 5.48
C PRO A 90 -4.83 -8.04 5.01
N LEU A 91 -4.36 -6.86 5.42
CA LEU A 91 -3.00 -6.39 5.11
C LEU A 91 -1.93 -7.36 5.63
N GLU A 92 -2.21 -8.06 6.73
CA GLU A 92 -1.33 -9.09 7.27
C GLU A 92 -0.99 -10.18 6.24
N GLN A 93 -1.94 -10.56 5.36
CA GLN A 93 -1.64 -11.53 4.29
C GLN A 93 -0.62 -10.99 3.28
N VAL A 94 -0.62 -9.68 3.03
CA VAL A 94 0.37 -9.04 2.15
C VAL A 94 1.74 -9.01 2.82
N LEU A 95 1.79 -8.68 4.10
CA LEU A 95 3.02 -8.67 4.90
C LEU A 95 3.64 -10.07 4.96
N ASN A 96 2.82 -11.08 5.26
CA ASN A 96 3.25 -12.49 5.31
C ASN A 96 3.75 -12.98 3.93
N ALA A 97 3.15 -12.53 2.83
CA ALA A 97 3.62 -12.87 1.49
C ALA A 97 5.01 -12.31 1.17
N ALA A 98 5.39 -11.18 1.78
CA ALA A 98 6.72 -10.58 1.63
C ALA A 98 7.76 -11.11 2.64
N GLU A 99 7.33 -11.76 3.72
CA GLU A 99 8.13 -12.05 4.93
C GLU A 99 9.44 -12.81 4.65
N ARG A 100 9.45 -13.70 3.67
CA ARG A 100 10.58 -14.57 3.34
C ARG A 100 11.72 -13.88 2.59
N ALA A 101 11.55 -12.64 2.13
CA ALA A 101 12.62 -11.91 1.46
C ALA A 101 13.79 -11.62 2.42
N LYS A 102 15.03 -11.79 1.92
CA LYS A 102 16.22 -11.91 2.75
C LYS A 102 16.72 -10.60 3.36
N LYS A 103 16.52 -9.46 2.67
CA LYS A 103 17.13 -8.17 3.04
C LYS A 103 16.12 -7.06 3.26
N LEU A 104 15.17 -6.87 2.34
CA LEU A 104 14.20 -5.79 2.41
C LEU A 104 12.81 -6.28 2.03
N ARG A 105 11.84 -5.99 2.88
CA ARG A 105 10.42 -6.13 2.65
C ARG A 105 9.80 -4.76 2.65
N LEU A 106 9.21 -4.37 1.53
CA LEU A 106 8.62 -3.05 1.34
C LEU A 106 7.18 -3.20 0.87
N VAL A 107 6.25 -2.69 1.65
CA VAL A 107 4.82 -2.66 1.30
C VAL A 107 4.39 -1.21 1.22
N ILE A 108 3.94 -0.80 0.04
CA ILE A 108 3.55 0.58 -0.27
C ILE A 108 2.05 0.60 -0.54
N LEU A 109 1.31 1.38 0.23
CA LEU A 109 -0.14 1.43 0.23
C LEU A 109 -0.62 2.81 -0.21
N ASP A 110 -0.97 2.92 -1.49
CA ASP A 110 -1.66 4.07 -2.07
C ASP A 110 -3.17 3.80 -2.08
N ALA A 111 -3.72 3.72 -0.88
CA ALA A 111 -5.11 3.38 -0.68
C ALA A 111 -5.90 4.58 -0.22
N CYS A 112 -6.97 4.90 -0.96
CA CYS A 112 -7.99 5.85 -0.50
C CYS A 112 -8.61 5.34 0.78
N ARG A 113 -8.69 6.20 1.77
CA ARG A 113 -9.13 5.85 3.13
C ARG A 113 -10.62 6.09 3.36
N ASP A 114 -11.37 6.45 2.35
CA ASP A 114 -12.81 6.52 2.45
C ASP A 114 -13.37 5.11 2.52
N ASN A 115 -14.05 4.80 3.62
CA ASN A 115 -14.82 3.57 3.70
C ASN A 115 -15.91 3.60 2.64
N PRO A 116 -15.77 2.88 1.51
CA PRO A 116 -16.72 2.94 0.40
C PRO A 116 -18.10 2.37 0.78
N PHE A 117 -18.20 1.79 1.96
CA PHE A 117 -19.43 1.17 2.50
C PHE A 117 -20.02 1.94 3.68
N ALA A 118 -19.43 3.06 4.14
CA ALA A 118 -19.84 3.78 5.33
C ALA A 118 -21.33 4.11 5.36
N ASN A 119 -21.91 4.49 4.21
CA ASN A 119 -23.32 4.88 4.09
C ASN A 119 -24.28 3.68 3.90
N ARG A 120 -23.77 2.48 3.67
CA ARG A 120 -24.60 1.29 3.36
C ARG A 120 -24.42 0.17 4.38
N MET A 121 -23.33 0.15 5.12
CA MET A 121 -23.00 -0.90 6.07
C MET A 121 -23.83 -0.76 7.36
N LYS A 122 -24.62 -1.77 7.67
CA LYS A 122 -25.30 -1.86 8.96
C LYS A 122 -24.34 -2.42 10.00
N ARG A 123 -24.21 -1.74 11.15
CA ARG A 123 -23.44 -2.23 12.28
C ARG A 123 -24.26 -3.30 13.02
N THR A 124 -23.71 -4.50 13.16
CA THR A 124 -24.38 -5.63 13.81
C THR A 124 -24.03 -5.81 15.27
N GLN A 125 -22.96 -5.13 15.76
CA GLN A 125 -22.54 -5.22 17.16
C GLN A 125 -22.60 -3.88 17.87
N THR A 126 -23.30 -3.87 19.01
CA THR A 126 -23.36 -2.78 20.00
C THR A 126 -22.11 -2.70 20.89
N VAL A 127 -21.03 -3.43 20.57
CA VAL A 127 -19.82 -3.42 21.38
C VAL A 127 -19.00 -2.19 21.03
N ALA A 128 -18.85 -1.31 22.00
CA ALA A 128 -18.18 0.00 21.96
C ALA A 128 -16.67 -0.04 21.58
N SER A 129 -16.14 -1.13 21.08
CA SER A 129 -14.71 -1.34 20.83
C SER A 129 -14.30 -1.66 19.40
N ARG A 130 -15.24 -1.71 18.44
CA ARG A 130 -14.88 -1.85 17.02
C ARG A 130 -15.34 -0.62 16.24
N SER A 131 -14.57 0.45 16.38
CA SER A 131 -14.69 1.61 15.50
C SER A 131 -14.28 1.19 14.09
N VAL A 132 -15.17 1.39 13.13
CA VAL A 132 -14.76 1.47 11.72
C VAL A 132 -14.21 2.88 11.57
N SER A 133 -12.90 3.01 11.58
CA SER A 133 -12.26 4.31 11.37
C SER A 133 -12.10 4.61 9.89
N GLN A 134 -12.06 5.89 9.57
CA GLN A 134 -11.60 6.32 8.26
C GLN A 134 -10.09 6.11 8.21
N GLY A 135 -9.65 5.35 7.21
CA GLY A 135 -8.24 5.13 6.99
C GLY A 135 -7.72 3.76 7.41
N LEU A 136 -6.45 3.52 7.10
CA LEU A 136 -5.73 2.34 7.55
C LEU A 136 -5.07 2.64 8.91
N ALA A 137 -5.10 1.70 9.85
CA ALA A 137 -4.41 1.80 11.12
C ALA A 137 -2.89 1.64 10.94
N ALA A 138 -2.13 2.21 11.86
CA ALA A 138 -0.70 1.92 11.96
C ALA A 138 -0.49 0.42 12.26
N VAL A 139 0.44 -0.19 11.53
CA VAL A 139 0.87 -1.58 11.76
C VAL A 139 2.34 -1.54 12.15
N GLU A 140 2.70 -2.25 13.21
CA GLU A 140 4.09 -2.45 13.60
C GLU A 140 4.60 -3.75 12.95
N PRO A 141 5.29 -3.68 11.80
CA PRO A 141 5.73 -4.85 11.08
C PRO A 141 6.98 -5.47 11.69
N GLU A 142 7.22 -6.75 11.37
CA GLU A 142 8.45 -7.46 11.72
C GLU A 142 9.71 -6.73 11.25
N ALA A 143 10.81 -6.89 12.00
CA ALA A 143 12.10 -6.29 11.67
C ALA A 143 12.56 -6.66 10.24
N GLY A 144 13.04 -5.68 9.50
CA GLY A 144 13.38 -5.82 8.07
C GLY A 144 12.23 -5.49 7.12
N THR A 145 11.11 -5.04 7.65
CA THR A 145 9.92 -4.62 6.88
C THR A 145 9.68 -3.13 7.04
N LEU A 146 9.38 -2.45 5.94
CA LEU A 146 8.92 -1.08 5.89
C LEU A 146 7.54 -1.04 5.23
N VAL A 147 6.57 -0.48 5.92
CA VAL A 147 5.22 -0.24 5.39
C VAL A 147 5.04 1.26 5.20
N VAL A 148 4.73 1.66 3.99
CA VAL A 148 4.55 3.06 3.59
C VAL A 148 3.10 3.30 3.23
N TYR A 149 2.52 4.30 3.83
CA TYR A 149 1.14 4.71 3.59
C TYR A 149 1.11 6.05 2.86
N ALA A 150 0.25 6.18 1.86
CA ALA A 150 0.07 7.42 1.11
C ALA A 150 -0.45 8.57 1.99
N ALA A 151 -1.10 8.26 3.10
CA ALA A 151 -1.52 9.26 4.08
C ALA A 151 -1.38 8.72 5.51
N ARG A 152 -1.27 9.62 6.50
CA ARG A 152 -1.19 9.26 7.91
C ARG A 152 -2.48 8.61 8.41
N ASP A 153 -2.38 7.87 9.50
CA ASP A 153 -3.54 7.29 10.19
C ASP A 153 -4.63 8.35 10.47
N GLY A 154 -5.87 8.02 10.11
CA GLY A 154 -7.01 8.93 10.21
C GLY A 154 -7.07 10.05 9.14
N GLU A 155 -6.09 10.15 8.24
CA GLU A 155 -6.09 11.13 7.13
C GLU A 155 -6.50 10.47 5.80
N ILE A 156 -6.98 11.27 4.85
CA ILE A 156 -7.43 10.81 3.52
C ILE A 156 -6.25 10.84 2.54
N ALA A 157 -6.01 9.74 1.82
CA ALA A 157 -5.20 9.76 0.62
C ALA A 157 -6.04 10.31 -0.53
N LEU A 158 -5.56 11.38 -1.14
CA LEU A 158 -6.24 12.04 -2.26
C LEU A 158 -5.95 11.28 -3.56
N ASP A 159 -6.97 11.05 -4.36
CA ASP A 159 -6.81 10.53 -5.72
C ASP A 159 -6.25 11.64 -6.66
N GLY A 160 -6.46 12.91 -6.29
CA GLY A 160 -5.99 14.09 -7.02
C GLY A 160 -6.83 14.39 -8.27
N ASP A 161 -6.61 15.57 -8.83
CA ASP A 161 -7.26 16.02 -10.08
C ASP A 161 -6.40 15.70 -11.33
N GLY A 162 -5.25 15.07 -11.12
CA GLY A 162 -4.29 14.70 -12.17
C GLY A 162 -4.55 13.33 -12.79
N ILE A 163 -3.66 12.95 -13.72
CA ILE A 163 -3.68 11.61 -14.35
C ILE A 163 -3.33 10.52 -13.33
N ASN A 164 -2.48 10.85 -12.37
CA ASN A 164 -2.01 9.97 -11.29
C ASN A 164 -2.26 10.62 -9.93
N SER A 165 -2.28 9.82 -8.87
CA SER A 165 -2.35 10.32 -7.52
C SER A 165 -1.11 11.17 -7.18
N PRO A 166 -1.23 12.14 -6.24
CA PRO A 166 -0.08 12.91 -5.77
C PRO A 166 1.00 11.98 -5.20
N PHE A 167 0.61 10.89 -4.54
CA PHE A 167 1.54 9.94 -3.95
C PHE A 167 2.28 9.14 -5.03
N ALA A 168 1.58 8.54 -6.01
CA ALA A 168 2.21 7.79 -7.09
C ALA A 168 3.18 8.67 -7.89
N SER A 169 2.79 9.93 -8.17
CA SER A 169 3.63 10.89 -8.88
C SER A 169 4.91 11.21 -8.12
N ALA A 170 4.82 11.49 -6.82
CA ALA A 170 5.97 11.73 -5.97
C ALA A 170 6.85 10.48 -5.81
N LEU A 171 6.23 9.30 -5.66
CA LEU A 171 6.93 8.02 -5.53
C LEU A 171 7.82 7.75 -6.75
N VAL A 172 7.28 7.80 -7.96
CA VAL A 172 8.05 7.46 -9.17
C VAL A 172 9.17 8.47 -9.46
N LYS A 173 8.95 9.75 -9.16
CA LYS A 173 10.00 10.78 -9.24
C LYS A 173 11.20 10.42 -8.37
N ASN A 174 10.96 10.03 -7.13
CA ASN A 174 11.99 9.75 -6.15
C ASN A 174 12.63 8.36 -6.34
N LEU A 175 11.88 7.34 -6.80
CA LEU A 175 12.40 6.01 -7.13
C LEU A 175 13.53 6.04 -8.17
N LEU A 176 13.50 6.99 -9.09
CA LEU A 176 14.49 7.13 -10.16
C LEU A 176 15.71 7.97 -9.77
N THR A 177 15.76 8.51 -8.56
CA THR A 177 16.88 9.36 -8.10
C THR A 177 18.09 8.50 -7.76
N PRO A 178 19.23 8.64 -8.47
CA PRO A 178 20.42 7.83 -8.20
C PRO A 178 21.01 8.11 -6.81
N GLY A 179 21.38 7.06 -6.09
CA GLY A 179 22.01 7.15 -4.77
C GLY A 179 21.07 7.63 -3.66
N LEU A 180 19.77 7.68 -3.90
CA LEU A 180 18.80 8.02 -2.86
C LEU A 180 18.45 6.75 -2.06
N GLU A 181 18.83 6.75 -0.79
CA GLU A 181 18.59 5.63 0.13
C GLU A 181 17.09 5.55 0.49
N VAL A 182 16.56 4.32 0.61
CA VAL A 182 15.11 4.02 0.75
C VAL A 182 14.42 4.82 1.88
N ARG A 183 15.05 4.96 3.05
CA ARG A 183 14.45 5.72 4.15
C ARG A 183 14.29 7.19 3.78
N ARG A 184 15.35 7.79 3.23
CA ARG A 184 15.31 9.17 2.74
C ARG A 184 14.40 9.37 1.54
N LEU A 185 14.29 8.35 0.68
CA LEU A 185 13.37 8.37 -0.45
C LEU A 185 11.93 8.63 0.02
N PHE A 186 11.47 7.94 1.06
CA PHE A 186 10.11 8.14 1.57
C PHE A 186 9.94 9.45 2.34
N ASP A 187 11.01 10.02 2.90
CA ASP A 187 10.96 11.40 3.42
C ASP A 187 10.75 12.41 2.29
N PHE A 188 11.46 12.26 1.16
CA PHE A 188 11.24 13.12 -0.01
C PHE A 188 9.86 12.91 -0.64
N VAL A 189 9.39 11.66 -0.74
CA VAL A 189 8.01 11.39 -1.19
C VAL A 189 7.00 12.12 -0.31
N ARG A 190 7.16 12.07 1.01
CA ARG A 190 6.29 12.78 1.94
C ARG A 190 6.31 14.29 1.68
N ASP A 191 7.49 14.88 1.56
CA ASP A 191 7.64 16.31 1.38
C ASP A 191 7.04 16.77 0.04
N ASP A 192 7.30 16.05 -1.06
CA ASP A 192 6.71 16.30 -2.37
C ASP A 192 5.17 16.20 -2.35
N VAL A 193 4.61 15.18 -1.68
CA VAL A 193 3.14 15.04 -1.55
C VAL A 193 2.54 16.16 -0.72
N MET A 194 3.19 16.52 0.40
CA MET A 194 2.73 17.63 1.23
C MET A 194 2.72 18.95 0.46
N GLU A 195 3.74 19.21 -0.35
CA GLU A 195 3.81 20.40 -1.21
C GLU A 195 2.69 20.36 -2.26
N ALA A 196 2.57 19.28 -3.02
CA ALA A 196 1.57 19.14 -4.10
C ALA A 196 0.12 19.22 -3.60
N THR A 197 -0.14 18.82 -2.35
CA THR A 197 -1.51 18.79 -1.77
C THR A 197 -1.81 19.97 -0.84
N GLY A 198 -0.93 20.98 -0.75
CA GLY A 198 -1.07 22.07 0.20
C GLY A 198 -1.16 21.55 1.65
N ARG A 199 -0.37 20.53 2.00
CA ARG A 199 -0.27 19.85 3.30
C ARG A 199 -1.54 19.11 3.75
N LYS A 200 -2.45 18.83 2.82
CA LYS A 200 -3.69 18.09 3.11
C LYS A 200 -3.45 16.57 3.22
N GLN A 201 -2.41 16.06 2.57
CA GLN A 201 -2.03 14.64 2.61
C GLN A 201 -0.60 14.52 3.13
N LYS A 202 -0.39 13.61 4.09
CA LYS A 202 0.90 13.41 4.75
C LYS A 202 1.24 11.92 4.73
N PRO A 203 2.02 11.46 3.75
CA PRO A 203 2.55 10.10 3.76
C PRO A 203 3.31 9.78 5.04
N PHE A 204 3.24 8.53 5.45
CA PHE A 204 3.91 8.05 6.63
C PHE A 204 4.44 6.63 6.45
N SER A 205 5.52 6.27 7.15
CA SER A 205 6.10 4.94 7.13
C SER A 205 6.23 4.37 8.53
N TYR A 206 5.99 3.06 8.65
CA TYR A 206 6.16 2.28 9.86
C TYR A 206 7.12 1.13 9.62
N GLY A 207 7.85 0.74 10.64
CA GLY A 207 8.75 -0.40 10.60
C GLY A 207 10.21 -0.05 10.77
N SER A 208 11.03 -1.07 10.75
CA SER A 208 12.47 -0.96 10.90
C SER A 208 13.20 -1.83 9.90
N ILE A 209 14.15 -1.25 9.18
CA ILE A 209 15.04 -1.98 8.28
C ILE A 209 16.48 -1.84 8.76
N SER A 210 17.36 -2.74 8.30
CA SER A 210 18.75 -2.78 8.75
C SER A 210 19.43 -1.42 8.64
N GLY A 211 19.95 -0.91 9.75
CA GLY A 211 20.80 0.29 9.77
C GLY A 211 22.24 0.06 9.28
N ARG A 212 22.62 -1.22 9.04
CA ARG A 212 23.96 -1.59 8.54
C ARG A 212 24.00 -1.75 7.03
N HIS A 213 22.83 -1.73 6.36
CA HIS A 213 22.71 -1.85 4.92
C HIS A 213 21.91 -0.68 4.39
N ASP A 214 22.45 -0.06 3.36
CA ASP A 214 21.74 0.94 2.58
C ASP A 214 21.03 0.25 1.40
N PHE A 215 19.84 0.72 1.11
CA PHE A 215 18.99 0.18 0.05
C PHE A 215 18.72 1.26 -1.00
N TYR A 216 19.08 1.00 -2.25
CA TYR A 216 18.94 1.94 -3.37
C TYR A 216 18.17 1.31 -4.51
N PHE A 217 17.13 1.98 -5.00
CA PHE A 217 16.44 1.56 -6.24
C PHE A 217 17.32 1.80 -7.47
N VAL A 218 18.05 2.90 -7.47
CA VAL A 218 19.05 3.23 -8.49
C VAL A 218 20.35 3.54 -7.77
N ALA A 219 21.40 2.77 -8.07
CA ALA A 219 22.71 3.00 -7.48
C ALA A 219 23.23 4.41 -7.78
N GLY A 220 23.91 5.03 -6.83
CA GLY A 220 24.69 6.24 -7.05
C GLY A 220 25.88 5.98 -7.98
N LYS A 221 26.37 7.04 -8.62
CA LYS A 221 27.62 7.00 -9.38
C LYS A 221 28.82 6.97 -8.44
#